data_c9bcef2360b79f02a2bf979d0919843d
#
_entry.id   c9bcef2360b79f02a2bf979d0919843d
#
_cell.length_a   1.000
_cell.length_b   1.000
_cell.length_c   1.000
_cell.angle_alpha   90.00
_cell.angle_beta   90.00
_cell.angle_gamma   90.00
#
_symmetry.space_group_name_H-M   'P 1'
#
loop_
_entity.id
_entity.type
_entity.pdbx_description
1 polymer ?
#
loop_
_entity_poly.entity_id
_entity_poly.type
_entity_poly.pdbx_seq_one_letter_code
_entity_poly.pdbx_strand_id
1 'polypeptide(L)'
;MQAKTHILFSLICVLFYIDYYNVQNPIIFTILVLFTTLAVDIDESNSKLGKHFKPFSSIIQWILGHRGLLHSLLIPLLFYIILSFLNQQEIAIAIALGYISHIVMDILTPQGVYIFYPFKLKINGPIKVGSWLEKLLAILLLIAIAVKLLFVL
;
A
#
# COMPACT_ATOMS: atom_id res chain seq x y z
N MET A 1 -1.72 -5.63 7.89
CA MET A 1 -3.17 -6.05 7.88
C MET A 1 -3.43 -7.16 6.89
N GLN A 2 -4.71 -7.63 6.73
CA GLN A 2 -5.04 -8.58 5.65
C GLN A 2 -4.99 -7.88 4.28
N ALA A 3 -4.52 -8.58 3.25
CA ALA A 3 -4.39 -8.00 1.89
C ALA A 3 -5.69 -7.37 1.35
N LYS A 4 -6.86 -7.94 1.72
CA LYS A 4 -8.16 -7.36 1.33
C LYS A 4 -8.39 -5.96 1.88
N THR A 5 -7.97 -5.69 3.12
CA THR A 5 -8.13 -4.39 3.77
C THR A 5 -7.21 -3.34 3.15
N HIS A 6 -5.97 -3.73 2.79
CA HIS A 6 -5.05 -2.88 2.02
C HIS A 6 -5.64 -2.51 0.65
N ILE A 7 -6.17 -3.50 -0.09
CA ILE A 7 -6.79 -3.28 -1.39
C ILE A 7 -7.98 -2.31 -1.29
N LEU A 8 -8.87 -2.50 -0.31
CA LEU A 8 -10.03 -1.62 -0.13
C LEU A 8 -9.61 -0.18 0.18
N PHE A 9 -8.62 0.01 1.05
CA PHE A 9 -8.12 1.34 1.36
C PHE A 9 -7.44 1.99 0.15
N SER A 10 -6.62 1.25 -0.58
CA SER A 10 -5.99 1.77 -1.80
C SER A 10 -7.01 2.11 -2.86
N LEU A 11 -8.07 1.32 -3.00
CA LEU A 11 -9.13 1.58 -3.97
C LEU A 11 -9.88 2.88 -3.65
N ILE A 12 -10.22 3.13 -2.37
CA ILE A 12 -10.86 4.40 -2.01
C ILE A 12 -9.92 5.59 -2.27
N CYS A 13 -8.62 5.46 -1.99
CA CYS A 13 -7.63 6.49 -2.33
C CYS A 13 -7.58 6.77 -3.84
N VAL A 14 -7.61 5.71 -4.67
CA VAL A 14 -7.67 5.83 -6.14
C VAL A 14 -8.92 6.56 -6.58
N LEU A 15 -10.10 6.19 -6.07
CA LEU A 15 -11.36 6.83 -6.45
C LEU A 15 -11.37 8.33 -6.12
N PHE A 16 -10.81 8.71 -4.96
CA PHE A 16 -10.65 10.13 -4.64
C PHE A 16 -9.62 10.80 -5.54
N TYR A 17 -8.52 10.15 -5.85
CA TYR A 17 -7.48 10.72 -6.70
C TYR A 17 -7.99 10.99 -8.12
N ILE A 18 -8.65 10.02 -8.75
CA ILE A 18 -9.20 10.14 -10.12
C ILE A 18 -10.29 11.22 -10.19
N ASP A 19 -11.06 11.40 -9.13
CA ASP A 19 -12.11 12.42 -9.07
C ASP A 19 -11.55 13.86 -9.04
N TYR A 20 -10.38 14.04 -8.40
CA TYR A 20 -9.75 15.35 -8.28
C TYR A 20 -8.75 15.67 -9.39
N TYR A 21 -8.13 14.66 -9.99
CA TYR A 21 -7.05 14.82 -10.97
C TYR A 21 -7.43 14.13 -12.28
N ASN A 22 -7.14 14.81 -13.38
CA ASN A 22 -7.39 14.25 -14.72
C ASN A 22 -6.32 13.20 -15.06
N VAL A 23 -6.61 11.95 -14.76
CA VAL A 23 -5.71 10.81 -15.04
C VAL A 23 -5.94 10.36 -16.48
N GLN A 24 -4.86 10.24 -17.27
CA GLN A 24 -4.95 9.85 -18.69
C GLN A 24 -5.56 8.46 -18.89
N ASN A 25 -5.15 7.49 -18.06
CA ASN A 25 -5.69 6.14 -18.12
C ASN A 25 -6.06 5.62 -16.70
N PRO A 26 -7.31 5.89 -16.23
CA PRO A 26 -7.74 5.50 -14.90
C PRO A 26 -7.64 4.00 -14.60
N ILE A 27 -7.82 3.16 -15.63
CA ILE A 27 -7.75 1.69 -15.46
C ILE A 27 -6.31 1.27 -15.18
N ILE A 28 -5.36 1.71 -15.99
CA ILE A 28 -3.94 1.39 -15.80
C ILE A 28 -3.46 1.96 -14.46
N PHE A 29 -3.81 3.21 -14.15
CA PHE A 29 -3.49 3.84 -12.88
C PHE A 29 -3.97 3.00 -11.69
N THR A 30 -5.24 2.58 -11.71
CA THR A 30 -5.83 1.73 -10.66
C THR A 30 -5.09 0.40 -10.52
N ILE A 31 -4.81 -0.28 -11.63
CA ILE A 31 -4.06 -1.55 -11.63
C ILE A 31 -2.68 -1.36 -11.00
N LEU A 32 -1.96 -0.30 -11.37
CA LEU A 32 -0.63 0.00 -10.82
C LEU A 32 -0.67 0.27 -9.32
N VAL A 33 -1.65 1.06 -8.84
CA VAL A 33 -1.82 1.32 -7.41
C VAL A 33 -2.08 0.02 -6.66
N LEU A 34 -3.03 -0.81 -7.11
CA LEU A 34 -3.38 -2.06 -6.43
C LEU A 34 -2.23 -3.08 -6.46
N PHE A 35 -1.54 -3.18 -7.60
CA PHE A 35 -0.35 -4.03 -7.72
C PHE A 35 0.74 -3.59 -6.74
N THR A 36 1.06 -2.30 -6.70
CA THR A 36 2.10 -1.75 -5.81
C THR A 36 1.71 -1.93 -4.34
N THR A 37 0.43 -1.73 -4.00
CA THR A 37 -0.07 -1.99 -2.65
C THR A 37 0.23 -3.42 -2.17
N LEU A 38 0.11 -4.40 -3.06
CA LEU A 38 0.41 -5.80 -2.71
C LEU A 38 1.91 -6.13 -2.80
N ALA A 39 2.65 -5.41 -3.66
CA ALA A 39 4.07 -5.65 -3.87
C ALA A 39 4.94 -5.26 -2.68
N VAL A 40 4.48 -4.32 -1.82
CA VAL A 40 5.18 -3.95 -0.59
C VAL A 40 5.44 -5.16 0.31
N ASP A 41 4.47 -6.08 0.41
CA ASP A 41 4.57 -7.30 1.22
C ASP A 41 5.43 -8.42 0.58
N ILE A 42 6.25 -8.11 -0.44
CA ILE A 42 7.13 -9.11 -1.06
C ILE A 42 8.23 -9.58 -0.08
N ASP A 43 8.53 -8.79 0.94
CA ASP A 43 9.44 -9.14 2.03
C ASP A 43 8.81 -10.09 3.07
N GLU A 44 7.52 -10.40 2.95
CA GLU A 44 6.86 -11.39 3.79
C GLU A 44 6.60 -12.69 3.02
N SER A 45 7.37 -13.75 3.34
CA SER A 45 7.26 -15.06 2.69
C SER A 45 5.88 -15.73 2.83
N ASN A 46 5.07 -15.30 3.80
CA ASN A 46 3.70 -15.77 4.03
C ASN A 46 2.62 -14.87 3.40
N SER A 47 2.99 -13.74 2.82
CA SER A 47 2.07 -12.83 2.11
C SER A 47 1.49 -13.48 0.85
N LYS A 48 0.47 -12.86 0.24
CA LYS A 48 -0.11 -13.37 -1.01
C LYS A 48 0.91 -13.45 -2.14
N LEU A 49 1.75 -12.44 -2.32
CA LEU A 49 2.81 -12.44 -3.33
C LEU A 49 4.04 -13.22 -2.87
N GLY A 50 4.47 -13.05 -1.62
CA GLY A 50 5.64 -13.73 -1.09
C GLY A 50 5.58 -15.25 -1.18
N LYS A 51 4.40 -15.86 -1.05
CA LYS A 51 4.22 -17.31 -1.23
C LYS A 51 4.54 -17.80 -2.63
N HIS A 52 4.23 -17.02 -3.67
CA HIS A 52 4.52 -17.38 -5.06
C HIS A 52 6.02 -17.24 -5.38
N PHE A 53 6.70 -16.32 -4.72
CA PHE A 53 8.13 -16.06 -4.87
C PHE A 53 8.94 -16.42 -3.61
N LYS A 54 8.52 -17.46 -2.91
CA LYS A 54 9.03 -17.83 -1.59
C LYS A 54 10.58 -17.83 -1.44
N PRO A 55 11.37 -18.39 -2.36
CA PRO A 55 12.83 -18.34 -2.24
C PRO A 55 13.36 -16.90 -2.24
N PHE A 56 12.85 -16.08 -3.17
CA PHE A 56 13.24 -14.68 -3.32
C PHE A 56 12.78 -13.81 -2.15
N SER A 57 11.52 -13.98 -1.75
CA SER A 57 10.92 -13.31 -0.59
C SER A 57 11.68 -13.62 0.71
N SER A 58 12.10 -14.86 0.91
CA SER A 58 12.88 -15.27 2.09
C SER A 58 14.27 -14.63 2.11
N ILE A 59 14.92 -14.48 0.95
CA ILE A 59 16.22 -13.81 0.84
C ILE A 59 16.06 -12.31 1.16
N ILE A 60 15.05 -11.66 0.58
CA ILE A 60 14.74 -10.24 0.85
C ILE A 60 14.48 -10.05 2.36
N GLN A 61 13.65 -10.92 2.95
CA GLN A 61 13.31 -10.87 4.38
C GLN A 61 14.55 -11.04 5.27
N TRP A 62 15.48 -11.90 4.86
CA TRP A 62 16.72 -12.13 5.60
C TRP A 62 17.68 -10.93 5.53
N ILE A 63 17.79 -10.26 4.36
CA ILE A 63 18.71 -9.13 4.13
C ILE A 63 18.14 -7.82 4.69
N LEU A 64 16.88 -7.52 4.40
CA LEU A 64 16.28 -6.20 4.69
C LEU A 64 15.41 -6.20 5.96
N GLY A 65 15.17 -7.38 6.52
CA GLY A 65 14.22 -7.54 7.63
C GLY A 65 12.77 -7.37 7.18
N HIS A 66 11.84 -7.99 7.89
CA HIS A 66 10.42 -7.76 7.66
C HIS A 66 10.00 -6.40 8.24
N ARG A 67 9.28 -5.60 7.45
CA ARG A 67 8.84 -4.23 7.78
C ARG A 67 9.97 -3.24 8.07
N GLY A 68 11.17 -3.48 7.50
CA GLY A 68 12.30 -2.56 7.55
C GLY A 68 12.27 -1.54 6.39
N LEU A 69 13.30 -1.59 5.55
CA LEU A 69 13.51 -0.66 4.44
C LEU A 69 12.31 -0.61 3.48
N LEU A 70 11.75 -1.78 3.10
CA LEU A 70 10.63 -1.84 2.17
C LEU A 70 9.33 -1.22 2.72
N HIS A 71 9.16 -1.10 4.03
CA HIS A 71 8.01 -0.44 4.63
C HIS A 71 8.33 0.99 5.10
N SER A 72 9.30 1.65 4.47
CA SER A 72 9.65 3.05 4.75
C SER A 72 9.24 3.99 3.63
N LEU A 73 9.09 5.27 3.93
CA LEU A 73 8.81 6.31 2.93
C LEU A 73 9.98 6.56 1.98
N LEU A 74 11.16 6.02 2.27
CA LEU A 74 12.34 6.17 1.42
C LEU A 74 12.12 5.53 0.04
N ILE A 75 11.49 4.36 -0.01
CA ILE A 75 11.28 3.60 -1.25
C ILE A 75 10.31 4.32 -2.20
N PRO A 76 9.07 4.69 -1.78
CA PRO A 76 8.17 5.40 -2.68
C PRO A 76 8.72 6.77 -3.10
N LEU A 77 9.47 7.46 -2.23
CA LEU A 77 10.14 8.70 -2.58
C LEU A 77 11.19 8.49 -3.67
N LEU A 78 12.01 7.44 -3.55
CA LEU A 78 13.03 7.11 -4.56
C LEU A 78 12.39 6.80 -5.92
N PHE A 79 11.35 5.95 -5.96
CA PHE A 79 10.60 5.68 -7.17
C PHE A 79 9.99 6.94 -7.78
N TYR A 80 9.39 7.79 -6.93
CA TYR A 80 8.80 9.05 -7.37
C TYR A 80 9.84 9.95 -8.04
N ILE A 81 11.00 10.14 -7.44
CA ILE A 81 12.09 10.96 -8.00
C ILE A 81 12.56 10.38 -9.33
N ILE A 82 12.90 9.09 -9.38
CA ILE A 82 13.42 8.46 -10.61
C ILE A 82 12.41 8.57 -11.75
N LEU A 83 11.15 8.23 -11.51
CA LEU A 83 10.12 8.24 -12.55
C LEU A 83 9.75 9.66 -12.99
N SER A 84 9.83 10.64 -12.07
CA SER A 84 9.65 12.05 -12.41
C SER A 84 10.75 12.54 -13.34
N PHE A 85 12.00 12.15 -13.12
CA PHE A 85 13.11 12.44 -14.06
C PHE A 85 12.92 11.81 -15.43
N LEU A 86 12.24 10.67 -15.50
CA LEU A 86 11.89 9.99 -16.74
C LEU A 86 10.59 10.52 -17.39
N ASN A 87 10.04 11.62 -16.90
CA ASN A 87 8.76 12.20 -17.33
C ASN A 87 7.55 11.25 -17.21
N GLN A 88 7.61 10.28 -16.27
CA GLN A 88 6.56 9.29 -15.99
C GLN A 88 5.76 9.67 -14.74
N GLN A 89 5.24 10.89 -14.69
CA GLN A 89 4.57 11.46 -13.51
C GLN A 89 3.40 10.60 -13.01
N GLU A 90 2.51 10.16 -13.90
CA GLU A 90 1.35 9.36 -13.49
C GLU A 90 1.73 8.01 -12.90
N ILE A 91 2.75 7.35 -13.47
CA ILE A 91 3.28 6.08 -12.95
C ILE A 91 3.93 6.32 -11.59
N ALA A 92 4.70 7.42 -11.45
CA ALA A 92 5.33 7.79 -10.18
C ALA A 92 4.30 7.97 -9.06
N ILE A 93 3.20 8.68 -9.36
CA ILE A 93 2.12 8.93 -8.41
C ILE A 93 1.37 7.63 -8.09
N ALA A 94 1.07 6.80 -9.09
CA ALA A 94 0.39 5.53 -8.88
C ALA A 94 1.18 4.62 -7.93
N ILE A 95 2.49 4.48 -8.16
CA ILE A 95 3.38 3.70 -7.30
C ILE A 95 3.44 4.30 -5.89
N ALA A 96 3.63 5.62 -5.77
CA ALA A 96 3.68 6.28 -4.48
C ALA A 96 2.35 6.13 -3.70
N LEU A 97 1.20 6.30 -4.36
CA LEU A 97 -0.12 6.15 -3.75
C LEU A 97 -0.35 4.73 -3.23
N GLY A 98 -0.04 3.70 -4.04
CA GLY A 98 -0.17 2.31 -3.63
C GLY A 98 0.74 1.97 -2.45
N TYR A 99 1.98 2.45 -2.48
CA TYR A 99 2.96 2.23 -1.42
C TYR A 99 2.55 2.92 -0.12
N ILE A 100 2.21 4.20 -0.18
CA ILE A 100 1.81 4.99 0.99
C ILE A 100 0.52 4.43 1.60
N SER A 101 -0.46 4.07 0.79
CA SER A 101 -1.70 3.48 1.28
C SER A 101 -1.45 2.17 2.05
N HIS A 102 -0.52 1.32 1.58
CA HIS A 102 -0.11 0.12 2.30
C HIS A 102 0.51 0.46 3.66
N ILE A 103 1.49 1.37 3.69
CA ILE A 103 2.17 1.79 4.93
C ILE A 103 1.17 2.36 5.94
N VAL A 104 0.23 3.22 5.50
CA VAL A 104 -0.81 3.80 6.38
C VAL A 104 -1.63 2.71 7.06
N MET A 105 -2.03 1.68 6.31
CA MET A 105 -2.79 0.57 6.89
C MET A 105 -1.95 -0.25 7.88
N ASP A 106 -0.67 -0.41 7.63
CA ASP A 106 0.21 -1.17 8.52
C ASP A 106 0.59 -0.41 9.79
N ILE A 107 0.59 0.94 9.76
CA ILE A 107 0.69 1.78 10.96
C ILE A 107 -0.43 1.48 11.96
N LEU A 108 -1.63 1.16 11.46
CA LEU A 108 -2.78 0.87 12.33
C LEU A 108 -2.65 -0.48 13.07
N THR A 109 -1.66 -1.30 12.71
CA THR A 109 -1.44 -2.61 13.35
C THR A 109 -0.47 -2.54 14.53
N PRO A 110 -0.57 -3.45 15.53
CA PRO A 110 0.39 -3.52 16.65
C PRO A 110 1.82 -3.82 16.19
N GLN A 111 1.99 -4.48 15.06
CA GLN A 111 3.31 -4.70 14.48
C GLN A 111 3.97 -3.42 14.02
N GLY A 112 3.18 -2.46 13.49
CA GLY A 112 3.66 -1.15 13.04
C GLY A 112 4.74 -1.20 11.96
N VAL A 113 5.30 -0.05 11.64
CA VAL A 113 6.35 0.12 10.62
C VAL A 113 7.40 1.14 11.04
N TYR A 114 8.61 1.04 10.49
CA TYR A 114 9.68 2.03 10.63
C TYR A 114 9.62 3.03 9.47
N ILE A 115 8.77 4.06 9.60
CA ILE A 115 8.45 4.98 8.50
C ILE A 115 9.70 5.69 7.96
N PHE A 116 10.61 6.08 8.85
CA PHE A 116 11.83 6.83 8.51
C PHE A 116 13.09 5.95 8.59
N TYR A 117 13.04 4.71 8.10
CA TYR A 117 14.25 3.89 8.05
C TYR A 117 15.39 4.66 7.35
N PRO A 118 16.66 4.64 7.88
CA PRO A 118 17.19 3.75 8.91
C PRO A 118 16.95 4.19 10.36
N PHE A 119 16.27 5.31 10.60
CA PHE A 119 15.90 5.71 11.96
C PHE A 119 14.88 4.73 12.52
N LYS A 120 15.16 4.19 13.72
CA LYS A 120 14.33 3.16 14.37
C LYS A 120 13.08 3.76 15.04
N LEU A 121 12.46 4.76 14.42
CA LEU A 121 11.20 5.32 14.88
C LEU A 121 10.05 4.43 14.39
N LYS A 122 9.52 3.62 15.28
CA LYS A 122 8.41 2.71 14.99
C LYS A 122 7.08 3.37 15.34
N ILE A 123 6.15 3.38 14.38
CA ILE A 123 4.77 3.81 14.60
C ILE A 123 3.86 2.59 14.48
N ASN A 124 2.98 2.40 15.46
CA ASN A 124 2.07 1.27 15.53
C ASN A 124 0.69 1.69 16.09
N GLY A 125 -0.31 0.88 15.82
CA GLY A 125 -1.70 1.12 16.20
C GLY A 125 -2.36 -0.08 16.88
N PRO A 126 -3.63 0.04 17.26
CA PRO A 126 -4.32 -0.95 18.08
C PRO A 126 -4.99 -2.09 17.30
N ILE A 127 -5.08 -2.03 15.97
CA ILE A 127 -5.91 -2.94 15.17
C ILE A 127 -5.17 -4.26 14.92
N LYS A 128 -5.49 -5.29 15.69
CA LYS A 128 -4.92 -6.64 15.49
C LYS A 128 -5.42 -7.25 14.17
N VAL A 129 -4.49 -7.85 13.41
CA VAL A 129 -4.80 -8.56 12.16
C VAL A 129 -5.82 -9.67 12.39
N GLY A 130 -6.87 -9.71 11.57
CA GLY A 130 -7.96 -10.67 11.69
C GLY A 130 -8.99 -10.37 12.78
N SER A 131 -8.81 -9.30 13.57
CA SER A 131 -9.74 -8.91 14.63
C SER A 131 -11.08 -8.39 14.08
N TRP A 132 -12.05 -8.25 15.00
CA TRP A 132 -13.33 -7.63 14.66
C TRP A 132 -13.19 -6.15 14.24
N LEU A 133 -12.21 -5.42 14.79
CA LEU A 133 -11.91 -4.05 14.40
C LEU A 133 -11.44 -3.97 12.94
N GLU A 134 -10.59 -4.90 12.49
CA GLU A 134 -10.19 -4.94 11.09
C GLU A 134 -11.37 -5.28 10.17
N LYS A 135 -12.26 -6.19 10.59
CA LYS A 135 -13.48 -6.52 9.85
C LYS A 135 -14.40 -5.31 9.74
N LEU A 136 -14.60 -4.59 10.84
CA LEU A 136 -15.41 -3.37 10.86
C LEU A 136 -14.81 -2.31 9.92
N LEU A 137 -13.49 -2.09 9.98
CA LEU A 137 -12.79 -1.18 9.07
C LEU A 137 -12.99 -1.58 7.60
N ALA A 138 -12.87 -2.86 7.27
CA ALA A 138 -13.11 -3.35 5.92
C ALA A 138 -14.55 -3.10 5.44
N ILE A 139 -15.54 -3.28 6.32
CA ILE A 139 -16.95 -2.98 6.02
C ILE A 139 -17.14 -1.48 5.78
N LEU A 140 -16.57 -0.62 6.63
CA LEU A 140 -16.66 0.83 6.46
C LEU A 140 -16.01 1.30 5.15
N LEU A 141 -14.85 0.71 4.77
CA LEU A 141 -14.21 1.00 3.49
C LEU A 141 -15.07 0.55 2.30
N LEU A 142 -15.72 -0.62 2.38
CA LEU A 142 -16.66 -1.08 1.34
C LEU A 142 -17.85 -0.12 1.19
N ILE A 143 -18.44 0.32 2.30
CA ILE A 143 -19.54 1.29 2.28
C ILE A 143 -19.04 2.60 1.66
N ALA A 144 -17.87 3.10 2.07
CA ALA A 144 -17.29 4.33 1.52
C ALA A 144 -17.06 4.22 0.00
N ILE A 145 -16.58 3.09 -0.50
CA ILE A 145 -16.39 2.83 -1.93
C ILE A 145 -17.77 2.85 -2.63
N ALA A 146 -18.77 2.14 -2.09
CA ALA A 146 -20.10 2.09 -2.68
C ALA A 146 -20.75 3.49 -2.75
N VAL A 147 -20.66 4.26 -1.66
CA VAL A 147 -21.15 5.65 -1.62
C VAL A 147 -20.40 6.50 -2.66
N LYS A 148 -19.06 6.41 -2.71
CA LYS A 148 -18.28 7.20 -3.68
C LYS A 148 -18.65 6.88 -5.12
N LEU A 149 -18.88 5.62 -5.46
CA LEU A 149 -19.30 5.21 -6.80
C LEU A 149 -20.72 5.74 -7.15
N LEU A 150 -21.62 5.82 -6.18
CA LEU A 150 -22.97 6.40 -6.41
C LEU A 150 -22.95 7.90 -6.70
N PHE A 151 -21.92 8.62 -6.22
CA PHE A 151 -21.80 10.07 -6.46
C PHE A 151 -20.92 10.43 -7.67
N VAL A 152 -20.22 9.45 -8.26
CA VAL A 152 -19.41 9.64 -9.48
C VAL A 152 -20.18 9.23 -10.75
N LEU A 153 -21.23 8.42 -10.58
CA LEU A 153 -22.18 8.05 -11.66
C LEU A 153 -23.33 9.04 -11.71
#